data_3268f2cd7241b2412c2d9ecb5218a155
#
_entry.id   3268f2cd7241b2412c2d9ecb5218a155
#
_cell.length_a   1.000
_cell.length_b   1.000
_cell.length_c   1.000
_cell.angle_alpha   90.00
_cell.angle_beta   90.00
_cell.angle_gamma   90.00
#
_symmetry.space_group_name_H-M   'P 1'
#
loop_
_entity.id
_entity.type
_entity.pdbx_description
1 polymer ?
#
loop_
_entity_poly.entity_id
_entity_poly.type
_entity_poly.pdbx_seq_one_letter_code
_entity_poly.pdbx_strand_id
1 'polypeptide(L)'
;MKLQDILLEKLRDMVSIPIYHHTTEERALGIMKGNMLVGSKQYEEVMNLDRTLKQSKHKTMVSFTRDKNFIPDGSIGNSGDGPRIKPDMLNVIFVADRSRLKSRYRVVPFDYGTIANKAWMDEIPRSRKNPEVEERVLTDRIYPLRPYLTNIIYTGQDPEVQKKIDEYLSGIK
;
A
#
# COMPACT_ATOMS: atom_id res chain seq x y z
N MET A 1 -14.00 -16.67 22.38
CA MET A 1 -13.88 -16.73 20.91
C MET A 1 -14.38 -18.09 20.47
N LYS A 2 -15.43 -18.13 19.62
CA LYS A 2 -16.04 -19.40 19.20
C LYS A 2 -15.15 -20.06 18.13
N LEU A 3 -15.14 -21.38 18.07
CA LEU A 3 -14.35 -22.16 17.09
C LEU A 3 -14.65 -21.71 15.63
N GLN A 4 -15.89 -21.32 15.39
CA GLN A 4 -16.35 -20.77 14.10
C GLN A 4 -15.64 -19.46 13.73
N ASP A 5 -15.37 -18.59 14.71
CA ASP A 5 -14.69 -17.31 14.47
C ASP A 5 -13.23 -17.57 14.06
N ILE A 6 -12.57 -18.54 14.70
CA ILE A 6 -11.19 -18.96 14.39
C ILE A 6 -11.12 -19.59 12.99
N LEU A 7 -12.10 -20.42 12.63
CA LEU A 7 -12.17 -21.05 11.32
C LEU A 7 -12.43 -20.02 10.22
N LEU A 8 -13.33 -19.07 10.45
CA LEU A 8 -13.61 -17.98 9.50
C LEU A 8 -12.41 -17.04 9.33
N GLU A 9 -11.66 -16.77 10.41
CA GLU A 9 -10.44 -15.98 10.34
C GLU A 9 -9.35 -16.72 9.57
N LYS A 10 -9.15 -18.02 9.80
CA LYS A 10 -8.22 -18.87 9.03
C LYS A 10 -8.63 -18.97 7.55
N LEU A 11 -9.92 -19.14 7.26
CA LEU A 11 -10.42 -19.17 5.89
C LEU A 11 -10.23 -17.82 5.18
N ARG A 12 -10.43 -16.70 5.87
CA ARG A 12 -10.13 -15.37 5.34
C ARG A 12 -8.64 -15.18 5.05
N ASP A 13 -7.75 -15.74 5.89
CA ASP A 13 -6.30 -15.71 5.65
C ASP A 13 -5.86 -16.62 4.49
N MET A 14 -6.67 -17.63 4.13
CA MET A 14 -6.42 -18.52 2.98
C MET A 14 -6.90 -17.94 1.65
N VAL A 15 -7.83 -16.99 1.67
CA VAL A 15 -8.27 -16.29 0.46
C VAL A 15 -7.24 -15.21 0.13
N SER A 16 -6.60 -15.33 -1.02
CA SER A 16 -5.72 -14.27 -1.55
C SER A 16 -6.52 -12.98 -1.68
N ILE A 17 -6.20 -11.99 -0.84
CA ILE A 17 -6.78 -10.67 -0.90
C ILE A 17 -5.79 -9.77 -1.62
N PRO A 18 -6.11 -9.30 -2.83
CA PRO A 18 -5.24 -8.37 -3.52
C PRO A 18 -5.20 -7.03 -2.78
N ILE A 19 -4.00 -6.48 -2.66
CA ILE A 19 -3.76 -5.12 -2.20
C ILE A 19 -2.91 -4.39 -3.24
N TYR A 20 -3.08 -3.08 -3.35
CA TYR A 20 -2.64 -2.30 -4.49
C TYR A 20 -1.69 -1.19 -4.03
N HIS A 21 -0.54 -1.08 -4.71
CA HIS A 21 0.40 0.03 -4.50
C HIS A 21 0.48 0.85 -5.77
N HIS A 22 -0.11 2.04 -5.74
CA HIS A 22 -0.13 2.98 -6.86
C HIS A 22 1.16 3.78 -6.92
N THR A 23 1.71 3.95 -8.13
CA THR A 23 2.97 4.68 -8.32
C THR A 23 3.08 5.27 -9.73
N THR A 24 4.06 6.15 -9.93
CA THR A 24 4.40 6.70 -11.25
C THR A 24 5.26 5.72 -12.05
N GLU A 25 5.32 5.88 -13.38
CA GLU A 25 6.17 5.08 -14.27
C GLU A 25 7.65 5.11 -13.83
N GLU A 26 8.18 6.29 -13.58
CA GLU A 26 9.57 6.46 -13.15
C GLU A 26 9.89 5.65 -11.88
N ARG A 27 9.01 5.76 -10.88
CA ARG A 27 9.17 5.01 -9.63
C ARG A 27 8.99 3.52 -9.83
N ALA A 28 8.04 3.11 -10.68
CA ALA A 28 7.81 1.71 -11.00
C ALA A 28 9.04 1.06 -11.63
N LEU A 29 9.71 1.75 -12.55
CA LEU A 29 10.96 1.28 -13.14
C LEU A 29 12.06 1.10 -12.08
N GLY A 30 12.17 2.02 -11.13
CA GLY A 30 13.08 1.90 -9.99
C GLY A 30 12.76 0.71 -9.09
N ILE A 31 11.47 0.50 -8.78
CA ILE A 31 10.97 -0.62 -7.98
C ILE A 31 11.29 -1.95 -8.66
N MET A 32 11.00 -2.08 -9.96
CA MET A 32 11.28 -3.30 -10.72
C MET A 32 12.77 -3.59 -10.82
N LYS A 33 13.60 -2.58 -11.11
CA LYS A 33 15.06 -2.71 -11.16
C LYS A 33 15.65 -3.17 -9.82
N GLY A 34 15.18 -2.58 -8.72
CA GLY A 34 15.63 -2.92 -7.37
C GLY A 34 14.94 -4.17 -6.81
N ASN A 35 13.86 -4.64 -7.43
CA ASN A 35 12.99 -5.71 -6.92
C ASN A 35 12.54 -5.45 -5.48
N MET A 36 12.23 -4.18 -5.15
CA MET A 36 11.89 -3.77 -3.79
C MET A 36 10.94 -2.58 -3.75
N LEU A 37 10.11 -2.54 -2.70
CA LEU A 37 9.40 -1.36 -2.25
C LEU A 37 10.07 -0.82 -0.99
N VAL A 38 10.39 0.46 -0.99
CA VAL A 38 10.99 1.15 0.15
C VAL A 38 9.90 1.84 0.95
N GLY A 39 9.92 1.66 2.26
CA GLY A 39 8.99 2.29 3.16
C GLY A 39 9.23 3.81 3.28
N SER A 40 8.15 4.55 3.37
CA SER A 40 8.20 5.98 3.68
C SER A 40 8.22 6.22 5.19
N LYS A 41 8.92 7.26 5.63
CA LYS A 41 8.80 7.75 7.01
C LYS A 41 7.41 8.37 7.18
N GLN A 42 6.77 8.07 8.30
CA GLN A 42 5.57 8.80 8.69
C GLN A 42 5.95 10.07 9.45
N TYR A 43 5.07 11.07 9.34
CA TYR A 43 5.18 12.27 10.18
C TYR A 43 4.95 11.89 11.65
N GLU A 44 5.68 12.54 12.54
CA GLU A 44 5.57 12.30 13.99
C GLU A 44 4.14 12.46 14.50
N GLU A 45 3.36 13.36 13.92
CA GLU A 45 1.96 13.58 14.26
C GLU A 45 1.09 12.33 14.02
N VAL A 46 1.26 11.68 12.87
CA VAL A 46 0.54 10.44 12.56
C VAL A 46 1.05 9.28 13.41
N MET A 47 2.36 9.23 13.69
CA MET A 47 2.94 8.25 14.60
C MET A 47 2.44 8.41 16.04
N ASN A 48 2.13 9.62 16.47
CA ASN A 48 1.59 9.87 17.79
C ASN A 48 0.14 9.40 17.92
N LEU A 49 -0.61 9.39 16.84
CA LEU A 49 -2.00 8.93 16.78
C LEU A 49 -2.09 7.40 16.59
N ASP A 50 -1.11 6.78 15.92
CA ASP A 50 -1.14 5.34 15.63
C ASP A 50 -0.38 4.53 16.69
N ARG A 51 -1.13 3.96 17.64
CA ARG A 51 -0.58 3.08 18.67
C ARG A 51 0.20 1.90 18.10
N THR A 52 -0.17 1.43 16.92
CA THR A 52 0.46 0.28 16.26
C THR A 52 1.86 0.63 15.79
N LEU A 53 2.05 1.84 15.28
CA LEU A 53 3.36 2.34 14.87
C LEU A 53 4.26 2.65 16.07
N LYS A 54 3.70 3.19 17.16
CA LYS A 54 4.45 3.41 18.41
C LYS A 54 5.05 2.12 18.99
N GLN A 55 4.36 1.00 18.81
CA GLN A 55 4.80 -0.32 19.26
C GLN A 55 5.69 -1.03 18.25
N SER A 56 5.82 -0.50 17.03
CA SER A 56 6.66 -1.08 15.99
C SER A 56 8.11 -0.68 16.16
N LYS A 57 9.01 -1.63 15.90
CA LYS A 57 10.45 -1.34 15.76
C LYS A 57 10.75 -0.49 14.52
N HIS A 58 9.84 -0.49 13.54
CA HIS A 58 9.98 0.20 12.29
C HIS A 58 9.29 1.55 12.36
N LYS A 59 10.02 2.61 12.02
CA LYS A 59 9.50 3.98 11.87
C LYS A 59 9.06 4.27 10.45
N THR A 60 9.14 3.26 9.59
CA THR A 60 8.80 3.31 8.17
C THR A 60 7.80 2.24 7.83
N MET A 61 7.06 2.44 6.78
CA MET A 61 6.07 1.50 6.29
C MET A 61 5.88 1.62 4.79
N VAL A 62 5.45 0.53 4.18
CA VAL A 62 4.97 0.51 2.80
C VAL A 62 3.45 0.49 2.84
N SER A 63 2.82 1.48 2.21
CA SER A 63 1.36 1.60 2.15
C SER A 63 0.81 0.92 0.91
N PHE A 64 -0.30 0.22 1.10
CA PHE A 64 -1.14 -0.36 0.07
C PHE A 64 -2.57 0.07 0.31
N THR A 65 -3.42 -0.01 -0.71
CA THR A 65 -4.87 0.17 -0.60
C THR A 65 -5.57 -1.14 -0.95
N ARG A 66 -6.79 -1.35 -0.48
CA ARG A 66 -7.67 -2.43 -0.93
C ARG A 66 -8.49 -2.05 -2.15
N ASP A 67 -8.56 -0.77 -2.47
CA ASP A 67 -9.28 -0.27 -3.64
C ASP A 67 -8.34 -0.12 -4.83
N LYS A 68 -8.60 -0.91 -5.87
CA LYS A 68 -7.88 -0.84 -7.14
C LYS A 68 -8.03 0.54 -7.82
N ASN A 69 -9.18 1.18 -7.63
CA ASN A 69 -9.53 2.45 -8.25
C ASN A 69 -9.27 3.65 -7.34
N PHE A 70 -8.51 3.43 -6.27
CA PHE A 70 -8.15 4.50 -5.36
C PHE A 70 -7.50 5.67 -6.09
N ILE A 71 -8.13 6.83 -6.01
CA ILE A 71 -7.58 8.08 -6.50
C ILE A 71 -7.17 8.89 -5.28
N PRO A 72 -5.87 9.04 -5.04
CA PRO A 72 -5.41 9.91 -3.96
C PRO A 72 -5.85 11.34 -4.24
N ASP A 73 -6.37 12.00 -3.24
CA ASP A 73 -6.95 13.35 -3.32
C ASP A 73 -5.95 14.49 -3.47
N GLY A 74 -4.82 14.26 -4.10
CA GLY A 74 -3.78 15.28 -4.32
C GLY A 74 -2.91 15.59 -3.10
N SER A 75 -3.14 14.94 -1.95
CA SER A 75 -2.32 15.12 -0.74
C SER A 75 -1.11 14.17 -0.67
N ILE A 76 -0.96 13.27 -1.64
CA ILE A 76 0.19 12.38 -1.71
C ILE A 76 1.41 13.20 -2.13
N GLY A 77 2.34 13.36 -1.21
CA GLY A 77 3.60 14.05 -1.45
C GLY A 77 3.72 15.45 -0.82
N ASN A 78 2.81 15.84 0.07
CA ASN A 78 2.93 17.07 0.85
C ASN A 78 4.02 17.04 1.95
N SER A 79 4.98 16.15 1.84
CA SER A 79 6.19 16.20 2.66
C SER A 79 7.18 17.17 2.03
N GLY A 80 7.02 18.45 2.23
CA GLY A 80 7.97 19.53 1.88
C GLY A 80 8.70 19.33 0.54
N ASP A 81 9.07 20.14 -0.24
CA ASP A 81 10.06 20.21 -1.34
C ASP A 81 10.00 19.21 -2.52
N GLY A 82 9.12 18.21 -2.55
CA GLY A 82 8.97 17.31 -3.68
C GLY A 82 7.88 17.74 -4.67
N PRO A 83 7.99 17.41 -5.98
CA PRO A 83 6.94 17.70 -6.94
C PRO A 83 5.66 16.95 -6.52
N ARG A 84 4.52 17.67 -6.51
CA ARG A 84 3.22 17.10 -6.21
C ARG A 84 2.90 16.02 -7.25
N ILE A 85 2.67 14.79 -6.78
CA ILE A 85 2.22 13.71 -7.64
C ILE A 85 0.72 13.93 -7.89
N LYS A 86 0.37 14.15 -9.15
CA LYS A 86 -1.03 14.26 -9.57
C LYS A 86 -1.62 12.85 -9.76
N PRO A 87 -2.94 12.66 -9.55
CA PRO A 87 -3.60 11.36 -9.74
C PRO A 87 -3.39 10.74 -11.13
N ASP A 88 -3.34 11.55 -12.18
CA ASP A 88 -3.09 11.14 -13.56
C ASP A 88 -1.67 10.62 -13.83
N MET A 89 -0.74 10.86 -12.91
CA MET A 89 0.62 10.31 -12.96
C MET A 89 0.74 8.92 -12.34
N LEU A 90 -0.30 8.43 -11.63
CA LEU A 90 -0.30 7.14 -10.94
C LEU A 90 -0.84 6.04 -11.86
N ASN A 91 -0.11 5.79 -12.94
CA ASN A 91 -0.50 4.88 -14.00
C ASN A 91 0.10 3.47 -13.90
N VAL A 92 0.83 3.16 -12.83
CA VAL A 92 1.32 1.82 -12.53
C VAL A 92 0.82 1.37 -11.16
N ILE A 93 0.25 0.17 -11.10
CA ILE A 93 -0.30 -0.41 -9.86
C ILE A 93 0.33 -1.78 -9.65
N PHE A 94 1.13 -1.93 -8.61
CA PHE A 94 1.61 -3.23 -8.16
C PHE A 94 0.51 -3.92 -7.36
N VAL A 95 0.12 -5.12 -7.80
CA VAL A 95 -0.89 -5.96 -7.15
C VAL A 95 -0.16 -7.01 -6.32
N ALA A 96 -0.29 -6.93 -5.01
CA ALA A 96 0.34 -7.86 -4.07
C ALA A 96 -0.70 -8.77 -3.40
N ASP A 97 -0.26 -9.96 -3.05
CA ASP A 97 -1.03 -10.89 -2.22
C ASP A 97 -0.79 -10.56 -0.74
N ARG A 98 -1.85 -10.09 -0.07
CA ARG A 98 -1.82 -9.75 1.35
C ARG A 98 -1.40 -10.93 2.22
N SER A 99 -1.88 -12.13 1.92
CA SER A 99 -1.60 -13.32 2.71
C SER A 99 -0.12 -13.70 2.62
N ARG A 100 0.47 -13.62 1.43
CA ARG A 100 1.92 -13.83 1.25
C ARG A 100 2.74 -12.76 1.99
N LEU A 101 2.33 -11.50 1.99
CA LEU A 101 2.99 -10.45 2.76
C LEU A 101 2.89 -10.71 4.27
N LYS A 102 1.71 -11.11 4.78
CA LYS A 102 1.51 -11.44 6.20
C LYS A 102 2.38 -12.60 6.68
N SER A 103 2.78 -13.52 5.81
CA SER A 103 3.65 -14.63 6.19
C SER A 103 5.06 -14.19 6.61
N ARG A 104 5.50 -13.00 6.18
CA ARG A 104 6.85 -12.50 6.47
C ARG A 104 6.88 -11.14 7.17
N TYR A 105 5.87 -10.32 6.94
CA TYR A 105 5.81 -8.95 7.44
C TYR A 105 4.60 -8.76 8.34
N ARG A 106 4.69 -7.82 9.26
CA ARG A 106 3.53 -7.36 10.01
C ARG A 106 2.70 -6.45 9.10
N VAL A 107 1.55 -6.94 8.66
CA VAL A 107 0.57 -6.19 7.85
C VAL A 107 -0.59 -5.81 8.75
N VAL A 108 -0.88 -4.52 8.84
CA VAL A 108 -1.95 -3.99 9.68
C VAL A 108 -2.88 -3.12 8.85
N PRO A 109 -4.19 -3.26 9.03
CA PRO A 109 -5.14 -2.32 8.45
C PRO A 109 -4.96 -0.96 9.14
N PHE A 110 -5.05 0.09 8.37
CA PHE A 110 -5.04 1.45 8.88
C PHE A 110 -6.33 2.14 8.46
N ASP A 111 -7.17 2.38 9.44
CA ASP A 111 -8.43 3.08 9.25
C ASP A 111 -8.27 4.51 9.75
N TYR A 112 -8.25 5.45 8.82
CA TYR A 112 -8.25 6.88 9.14
C TYR A 112 -9.43 7.29 10.03
N GLY A 113 -10.56 6.61 9.89
CA GLY A 113 -11.78 6.90 10.68
C GLY A 113 -11.66 6.58 12.15
N THR A 114 -10.88 5.56 12.52
CA THR A 114 -10.68 5.16 13.93
C THR A 114 -9.57 5.93 14.62
N ILE A 115 -8.64 6.51 13.86
CA ILE A 115 -7.44 7.15 14.41
C ILE A 115 -7.57 8.66 14.44
N ALA A 116 -8.28 9.24 13.49
CA ALA A 116 -8.58 10.66 13.50
C ALA A 116 -9.51 10.95 14.67
N ASN A 117 -8.99 11.63 15.67
CA ASN A 117 -9.79 12.20 16.73
C ASN A 117 -11.04 12.89 16.16
N LYS A 118 -12.19 12.78 16.82
CA LYS A 118 -13.48 13.34 16.38
C LYS A 118 -13.40 14.76 15.78
N ALA A 119 -12.46 15.58 16.24
CA ALA A 119 -12.25 16.93 15.74
C ALA A 119 -11.78 16.98 14.27
N TRP A 120 -11.00 16.00 13.81
CA TRP A 120 -10.54 15.92 12.42
C TRP A 120 -11.58 15.30 11.47
N MET A 121 -12.47 14.46 12.03
CA MET A 121 -13.50 13.80 11.23
C MET A 121 -14.55 14.76 10.66
N ASP A 122 -14.74 15.91 11.28
CA ASP A 122 -15.69 16.92 10.79
C ASP A 122 -15.13 17.74 9.62
N GLU A 123 -13.80 17.80 9.49
CA GLU A 123 -13.09 18.49 8.39
C GLU A 123 -12.82 17.58 7.18
N ILE A 124 -12.88 16.25 7.37
CA ILE A 124 -12.64 15.30 6.26
C ILE A 124 -13.91 15.23 5.40
N PRO A 125 -13.80 15.48 4.08
CA PRO A 125 -14.92 15.35 3.16
C PRO A 125 -15.61 13.99 3.30
N ARG A 126 -16.93 13.94 3.20
CA ARG A 126 -17.73 12.71 3.36
C ARG A 126 -17.30 11.57 2.42
N SER A 127 -16.71 11.89 1.28
CA SER A 127 -16.10 10.93 0.35
C SER A 127 -14.92 10.16 0.96
N ARG A 128 -14.26 10.71 2.00
CA ARG A 128 -13.18 10.05 2.75
C ARG A 128 -13.67 9.32 3.99
N LYS A 129 -14.93 9.48 4.37
CA LYS A 129 -15.56 8.70 5.47
C LYS A 129 -15.86 7.25 5.05
N ASN A 130 -15.67 6.93 3.77
CA ASN A 130 -15.65 5.54 3.34
C ASN A 130 -14.41 4.89 3.94
N PRO A 131 -14.52 3.82 4.74
CA PRO A 131 -13.38 3.15 5.35
C PRO A 131 -12.62 2.40 4.27
N GLU A 132 -11.95 3.14 3.43
CA GLU A 132 -10.91 2.56 2.63
C GLU A 132 -9.81 2.16 3.58
N VAL A 133 -9.65 0.90 3.71
CA VAL A 133 -8.66 0.37 4.61
C VAL A 133 -7.34 0.38 3.87
N GLU A 134 -6.53 1.39 4.18
CA GLU A 134 -5.11 1.35 3.86
C GLU A 134 -4.50 0.15 4.60
N GLU A 135 -3.74 -0.67 3.88
CA GLU A 135 -2.96 -1.74 4.47
C GLU A 135 -1.51 -1.29 4.59
N ARG A 136 -0.98 -1.32 5.79
CA ARG A 136 0.39 -0.91 6.09
C ARG A 136 1.25 -2.11 6.40
N VAL A 137 2.31 -2.27 5.62
CA VAL A 137 3.37 -3.24 5.87
C VAL A 137 4.44 -2.53 6.68
N LEU A 138 4.57 -2.89 7.97
CA LEU A 138 5.51 -2.28 8.89
C LEU A 138 6.92 -2.80 8.64
N THR A 139 7.64 -2.13 7.76
CA THR A 139 9.01 -2.47 7.37
C THR A 139 9.68 -1.29 6.68
N ASP A 140 11.01 -1.27 6.71
CA ASP A 140 11.79 -0.29 5.95
C ASP A 140 11.78 -0.60 4.46
N ARG A 141 11.62 -1.87 4.10
CA ARG A 141 11.53 -2.32 2.71
C ARG A 141 10.90 -3.71 2.60
N ILE A 142 10.22 -3.94 1.49
CA ILE A 142 9.80 -5.28 1.05
C ILE A 142 10.82 -5.74 0.01
N TYR A 143 11.62 -6.77 0.35
CA TYR A 143 12.66 -7.32 -0.52
C TYR A 143 12.86 -8.82 -0.27
N PRO A 144 12.97 -9.63 -1.31
CA PRO A 144 12.61 -9.33 -2.70
C PRO A 144 11.10 -9.13 -2.85
N LEU A 145 10.67 -8.27 -3.79
CA LEU A 145 9.25 -7.92 -3.96
C LEU A 145 8.47 -8.98 -4.75
N ARG A 146 9.09 -9.55 -5.81
CA ARG A 146 8.44 -10.49 -6.74
C ARG A 146 7.61 -11.60 -6.09
N PRO A 147 8.07 -12.29 -5.04
CA PRO A 147 7.32 -13.40 -4.43
C PRO A 147 5.94 -12.99 -3.88
N TYR A 148 5.74 -11.71 -3.64
CA TYR A 148 4.49 -11.18 -3.07
C TYR A 148 3.55 -10.60 -4.12
N LEU A 149 4.04 -10.39 -5.36
CA LEU A 149 3.22 -9.85 -6.44
C LEU A 149 2.41 -10.95 -7.13
N THR A 150 1.22 -10.58 -7.55
CA THR A 150 0.35 -11.37 -8.42
C THR A 150 0.21 -10.75 -9.81
N ASN A 151 0.36 -9.43 -9.91
CA ASN A 151 0.25 -8.70 -11.16
C ASN A 151 0.86 -7.29 -11.05
N ILE A 152 1.04 -6.64 -12.20
CA ILE A 152 1.25 -5.19 -12.33
C ILE A 152 0.24 -4.69 -13.36
N ILE A 153 -0.54 -3.69 -13.01
CA ILE A 153 -1.51 -3.06 -13.91
C ILE A 153 -0.87 -1.77 -14.41
N TYR A 154 -0.89 -1.58 -15.71
CA TYR A 154 -0.39 -0.37 -16.36
C TYR A 154 -1.51 0.27 -17.18
N THR A 155 -1.75 1.55 -16.94
CA THR A 155 -2.77 2.35 -17.65
C THR A 155 -2.16 3.46 -18.48
N GLY A 156 -0.82 3.56 -18.51
CA GLY A 156 -0.09 4.50 -19.35
C GLY A 156 0.01 4.03 -20.82
N GLN A 157 0.75 4.79 -21.61
CA GLN A 157 0.86 4.57 -23.06
C GLN A 157 2.29 4.35 -23.53
N ASP A 158 3.28 4.36 -22.63
CA ASP A 158 4.70 4.17 -22.99
C ASP A 158 4.98 2.68 -23.24
N PRO A 159 5.29 2.27 -24.51
CA PRO A 159 5.55 0.87 -24.84
C PRO A 159 6.82 0.31 -24.18
N GLU A 160 7.81 1.15 -23.88
CA GLU A 160 9.02 0.71 -23.20
C GLU A 160 8.75 0.37 -21.73
N VAL A 161 7.86 1.12 -21.09
CA VAL A 161 7.39 0.82 -19.72
C VAL A 161 6.63 -0.49 -19.71
N GLN A 162 5.68 -0.68 -20.65
CA GLN A 162 4.92 -1.93 -20.79
C GLN A 162 5.85 -3.13 -20.99
N LYS A 163 6.82 -3.03 -21.89
CA LYS A 163 7.80 -4.08 -22.14
C LYS A 163 8.57 -4.47 -20.87
N LYS A 164 9.04 -3.49 -20.10
CA LYS A 164 9.76 -3.75 -18.84
C LYS A 164 8.88 -4.40 -17.79
N ILE A 165 7.58 -4.04 -17.75
CA ILE A 165 6.60 -4.69 -16.89
C ILE A 165 6.44 -6.17 -17.27
N ASP A 166 6.28 -6.46 -18.57
CA ASP A 166 6.12 -7.83 -19.06
C ASP A 166 7.37 -8.69 -18.78
N GLU A 167 8.56 -8.14 -18.99
CA GLU A 167 9.83 -8.78 -18.64
C GLU A 167 9.93 -9.06 -17.13
N TYR A 168 9.50 -8.11 -16.30
CA TYR A 168 9.51 -8.29 -14.86
C TYR A 168 8.50 -9.34 -14.41
N LEU A 169 7.30 -9.35 -14.99
CA LEU A 169 6.24 -10.33 -14.68
C LEU A 169 6.59 -11.74 -15.13
N SER A 170 7.32 -11.90 -16.25
CA SER A 170 7.76 -13.22 -16.73
C SER A 170 8.61 -13.97 -15.71
N GLY A 171 9.23 -13.28 -14.76
CA GLY A 171 9.97 -13.86 -13.65
C GLY A 171 9.13 -14.16 -12.40
N ILE A 172 7.82 -13.93 -12.43
CA ILE A 172 6.90 -14.29 -11.34
C ILE A 172 6.39 -15.71 -11.64
N LYS A 173 6.77 -16.67 -10.79
CA LYS A 173 6.31 -18.05 -10.85
C LYS A 173 5.28 -18.29 -9.74
#